data_96c47db92d13544f2841113ed755330d
#
_entry.id   96c47db92d13544f2841113ed755330d
#
_cell.length_a   1.000
_cell.length_b   1.000
_cell.length_c   1.000
_cell.angle_alpha   90.00
_cell.angle_beta   90.00
_cell.angle_gamma   90.00
#
_symmetry.space_group_name_H-M   'P 1'
#
loop_
_entity.id
_entity.type
_entity.pdbx_description
1 polymer ?
#
loop_
_entity_poly.entity_id
_entity_poly.type
_entity_poly.pdbx_seq_one_letter_code
_entity_poly.pdbx_strand_id
1 'polypeptide(L)'
;KMIGWDEIIEGGLSETATVMWWRSWAKLAPSQTTGQGNDLIFTPNAPFYLDYAQDKKSVLNIYNYEPMKEVPDADKQHLVKGVQGNIWCEWIPSRERMYYMAAPRMLAIAELSWSANDRKDWADFQVRMADQFGRLNVMDVQYRIPDLEGFMKNNVFIGEKKVEITCLDPSASIHYTTDGSIPTLESPKYDGNLVLTETTDLTLRVFRPTGKRSDIVKTHFEKTEYSPATTAAPSNPGLKATWHDFKGKTCSEIAAAPVKKTYRVEDVTIPRGVKSFIIGLTYKGYINIPEDGIYSFYLSSDDGSMLYIDGKQVIDNDGLHAPGEVT
;
A
#
# COMPACT_ATOMS: atom_id res chain seq x y z
N LYS A 1 31.71 -24.56 0.15
CA LYS A 1 30.30 -24.64 -0.26
C LYS A 1 29.99 -23.40 -1.09
N MET A 2 29.46 -23.59 -2.31
CA MET A 2 29.06 -22.50 -3.20
C MET A 2 27.70 -21.95 -2.74
N ILE A 3 27.53 -20.65 -2.79
CA ILE A 3 26.22 -19.96 -2.70
C ILE A 3 26.08 -19.16 -3.99
N GLY A 4 24.95 -19.30 -4.67
CA GLY A 4 24.67 -18.60 -5.93
C GLY A 4 23.23 -18.15 -6.03
N TRP A 5 23.03 -17.17 -6.88
CA TRP A 5 21.70 -16.72 -7.26
C TRP A 5 20.94 -17.84 -7.98
N ASP A 6 19.63 -17.78 -8.00
CA ASP A 6 18.78 -18.88 -8.50
C ASP A 6 18.97 -19.21 -10.00
N GLU A 7 19.71 -18.37 -10.77
CA GLU A 7 20.15 -18.71 -12.13
C GLU A 7 21.07 -19.94 -12.19
N ILE A 8 21.76 -20.28 -11.10
CA ILE A 8 22.60 -21.49 -11.07
C ILE A 8 21.80 -22.78 -11.30
N ILE A 9 20.48 -22.74 -11.06
CA ILE A 9 19.58 -23.87 -11.33
C ILE A 9 19.60 -24.21 -12.84
N GLU A 10 19.68 -23.20 -13.71
CA GLU A 10 19.62 -23.35 -15.16
C GLU A 10 20.87 -24.07 -15.75
N GLY A 11 22.02 -23.92 -15.08
CA GLY A 11 23.30 -24.53 -15.47
C GLY A 11 23.54 -25.91 -14.90
N GLY A 12 22.61 -26.46 -14.15
CA GLY A 12 22.78 -27.70 -13.41
C GLY A 12 23.30 -27.46 -11.98
N LEU A 13 22.49 -27.78 -11.01
CA LEU A 13 22.75 -27.48 -9.61
C LEU A 13 23.64 -28.54 -8.96
N SER A 14 24.80 -28.14 -8.43
CA SER A 14 25.68 -29.03 -7.63
C SER A 14 24.97 -29.44 -6.34
N GLU A 15 25.08 -30.71 -5.92
CA GLU A 15 24.46 -31.25 -4.70
C GLU A 15 24.79 -30.46 -3.42
N THR A 16 25.92 -29.75 -3.38
CA THR A 16 26.36 -29.00 -2.19
C THR A 16 26.08 -27.50 -2.28
N ALA A 17 25.54 -27.00 -3.39
CA ALA A 17 25.27 -25.59 -3.57
C ALA A 17 24.10 -25.11 -2.68
N THR A 18 24.17 -23.87 -2.25
CA THR A 18 23.03 -23.17 -1.65
C THR A 18 22.49 -22.16 -2.65
N VAL A 19 21.19 -22.14 -2.87
CA VAL A 19 20.53 -21.23 -3.82
C VAL A 19 19.97 -20.03 -3.06
N MET A 20 20.23 -18.83 -3.58
CA MET A 20 19.59 -17.59 -3.15
C MET A 20 18.49 -17.22 -4.16
N TRP A 21 17.23 -17.44 -3.79
CA TRP A 21 16.11 -17.13 -4.68
C TRP A 21 15.75 -15.65 -4.60
N TRP A 22 15.99 -14.92 -5.69
CA TRP A 22 15.71 -13.50 -5.79
C TRP A 22 14.64 -13.15 -6.83
N ARG A 23 14.53 -13.95 -7.90
CA ARG A 23 13.57 -13.75 -8.99
C ARG A 23 12.16 -14.14 -8.55
N SER A 24 11.43 -13.20 -7.94
CA SER A 24 10.06 -13.46 -7.44
C SER A 24 9.09 -14.00 -8.51
N TRP A 25 9.39 -13.80 -9.79
CA TRP A 25 8.64 -14.37 -10.92
C TRP A 25 9.04 -15.82 -11.26
N ALA A 26 10.21 -16.28 -10.84
CA ALA A 26 10.63 -17.68 -11.00
C ALA A 26 10.01 -18.57 -9.89
N LYS A 27 8.68 -18.70 -9.90
CA LYS A 27 7.88 -19.32 -8.83
C LYS A 27 8.24 -20.77 -8.53
N LEU A 28 8.82 -21.50 -9.48
CA LEU A 28 9.21 -22.91 -9.30
C LEU A 28 10.60 -23.07 -8.67
N ALA A 29 11.43 -22.04 -8.65
CA ALA A 29 12.81 -22.13 -8.18
C ALA A 29 12.93 -22.63 -6.72
N PRO A 30 12.11 -22.19 -5.74
CA PRO A 30 12.17 -22.73 -4.39
C PRO A 30 11.91 -24.23 -4.32
N SER A 31 10.85 -24.72 -4.95
CA SER A 31 10.49 -26.15 -4.95
C SER A 31 11.49 -27.00 -5.77
N GLN A 32 12.03 -26.48 -6.86
CA GLN A 32 13.09 -27.16 -7.63
C GLN A 32 14.36 -27.31 -6.80
N THR A 33 14.81 -26.24 -6.12
CA THR A 33 15.98 -26.24 -5.25
C THR A 33 15.84 -27.28 -4.13
N THR A 34 14.78 -27.17 -3.36
CA THR A 34 14.57 -28.07 -2.21
C THR A 34 14.23 -29.49 -2.64
N GLY A 35 13.58 -29.68 -3.80
CA GLY A 35 13.33 -30.97 -4.42
C GLY A 35 14.60 -31.75 -4.74
N GLN A 36 15.69 -31.05 -5.14
CA GLN A 36 17.02 -31.62 -5.37
C GLN A 36 17.85 -31.84 -4.08
N GLY A 37 17.32 -31.43 -2.92
CA GLY A 37 18.01 -31.55 -1.63
C GLY A 37 18.98 -30.40 -1.32
N ASN A 38 18.93 -29.31 -2.08
CA ASN A 38 19.79 -28.15 -1.87
C ASN A 38 19.23 -27.16 -0.87
N ASP A 39 20.11 -26.52 -0.13
CA ASP A 39 19.77 -25.43 0.78
C ASP A 39 19.25 -24.19 0.02
N LEU A 40 18.28 -23.50 0.59
CA LEU A 40 17.62 -22.33 0.03
C LEU A 40 17.65 -21.15 0.99
N ILE A 41 17.98 -19.97 0.47
CA ILE A 41 17.84 -18.68 1.15
C ILE A 41 16.82 -17.84 0.37
N PHE A 42 15.81 -17.32 1.06
CA PHE A 42 14.81 -16.43 0.47
C PHE A 42 15.31 -15.00 0.44
N THR A 43 15.35 -14.44 -0.75
CA THR A 43 15.69 -13.03 -0.97
C THR A 43 14.95 -12.46 -2.19
N PRO A 44 13.64 -12.77 -2.36
CA PRO A 44 12.90 -12.28 -3.52
C PRO A 44 12.94 -10.76 -3.57
N ASN A 45 13.12 -10.21 -4.79
CA ASN A 45 13.26 -8.78 -4.98
C ASN A 45 12.08 -7.98 -4.37
N ALA A 46 10.88 -8.49 -4.45
CA ALA A 46 9.75 -8.00 -3.68
C ALA A 46 9.40 -9.06 -2.60
N PRO A 47 9.48 -8.72 -1.28
CA PRO A 47 9.70 -7.38 -0.69
C PRO A 47 11.12 -7.15 -0.13
N PHE A 48 12.14 -7.97 -0.45
CA PHE A 48 13.42 -7.98 0.28
C PHE A 48 14.54 -7.12 -0.34
N TYR A 49 14.30 -6.45 -1.49
CA TYR A 49 15.24 -5.47 -2.02
C TYR A 49 14.97 -4.11 -1.37
N LEU A 50 15.84 -3.77 -0.41
CA LEU A 50 15.68 -2.57 0.41
C LEU A 50 16.17 -1.29 -0.29
N ASP A 51 16.73 -1.38 -1.48
CA ASP A 51 17.03 -0.28 -2.38
C ASP A 51 15.81 0.21 -3.17
N TYR A 52 14.74 -0.60 -3.25
CA TYR A 52 13.47 -0.18 -3.84
C TYR A 52 12.74 0.84 -2.97
N ALA A 53 12.02 1.75 -3.61
CA ALA A 53 11.20 2.75 -2.93
C ALA A 53 10.28 2.09 -1.89
N GLN A 54 10.15 2.73 -0.75
CA GLN A 54 9.30 2.25 0.33
C GLN A 54 8.09 3.17 0.54
N ASP A 55 7.01 2.56 0.93
CA ASP A 55 5.74 3.18 1.26
C ASP A 55 5.25 2.76 2.66
N LYS A 56 4.03 3.15 3.02
CA LYS A 56 3.40 2.79 4.30
C LYS A 56 3.17 1.28 4.47
N LYS A 57 3.06 0.51 3.37
CA LYS A 57 2.82 -0.94 3.40
C LYS A 57 4.12 -1.75 3.44
N SER A 58 5.26 -1.14 3.16
CA SER A 58 6.53 -1.88 2.95
C SER A 58 6.97 -2.70 4.15
N VAL A 59 6.80 -2.19 5.38
CA VAL A 59 7.12 -2.92 6.61
C VAL A 59 6.14 -4.08 6.82
N LEU A 60 4.83 -3.83 6.64
CA LEU A 60 3.77 -4.82 6.79
C LEU A 60 3.90 -5.95 5.75
N ASN A 61 4.27 -5.62 4.51
CA ASN A 61 4.47 -6.61 3.45
C ASN A 61 5.60 -7.58 3.80
N ILE A 62 6.71 -7.08 4.36
CA ILE A 62 7.79 -7.93 4.85
C ILE A 62 7.33 -8.76 6.04
N TYR A 63 6.67 -8.14 7.02
CA TYR A 63 6.16 -8.82 8.21
C TYR A 63 5.21 -9.98 7.86
N ASN A 64 4.33 -9.79 6.88
CA ASN A 64 3.33 -10.78 6.46
C ASN A 64 3.88 -11.82 5.48
N TYR A 65 5.12 -11.67 5.01
CA TYR A 65 5.70 -12.67 4.11
C TYR A 65 5.85 -14.01 4.83
N GLU A 66 5.55 -15.09 4.12
CA GLU A 66 5.60 -16.45 4.65
C GLU A 66 6.49 -17.34 3.75
N PRO A 67 7.80 -17.41 4.02
CA PRO A 67 8.73 -18.16 3.18
C PRO A 67 8.33 -19.62 2.96
N MET A 68 7.79 -20.27 3.99
CA MET A 68 7.46 -21.70 3.94
C MET A 68 6.30 -22.01 2.99
N LYS A 69 5.49 -21.03 2.59
CA LYS A 69 4.45 -21.21 1.56
C LYS A 69 5.05 -21.45 0.16
N GLU A 70 6.25 -20.97 -0.08
CA GLU A 70 6.97 -21.20 -1.33
C GLU A 70 7.63 -22.59 -1.40
N VAL A 71 7.66 -23.33 -0.27
CA VAL A 71 8.13 -24.72 -0.16
C VAL A 71 7.02 -25.56 0.46
N PRO A 72 6.00 -25.97 -0.33
CA PRO A 72 4.82 -26.64 0.19
C PRO A 72 5.08 -28.06 0.74
N ASP A 73 6.18 -28.70 0.32
CA ASP A 73 6.62 -30.00 0.86
C ASP A 73 7.24 -29.80 2.25
N ALA A 74 6.51 -30.18 3.30
CA ALA A 74 6.92 -30.01 4.69
C ALA A 74 8.25 -30.73 5.00
N ASP A 75 8.52 -31.89 4.37
CA ASP A 75 9.75 -32.65 4.58
C ASP A 75 10.99 -31.92 4.00
N LYS A 76 10.78 -30.93 3.14
CA LYS A 76 11.84 -30.12 2.51
C LYS A 76 12.04 -28.75 3.17
N GLN A 77 11.17 -28.33 4.06
CA GLN A 77 11.25 -27.00 4.71
C GLN A 77 12.51 -26.84 5.58
N HIS A 78 13.09 -27.93 6.08
CA HIS A 78 14.35 -27.90 6.82
C HIS A 78 15.56 -27.42 5.98
N LEU A 79 15.44 -27.46 4.65
CA LEU A 79 16.46 -26.93 3.71
C LEU A 79 16.42 -25.41 3.59
N VAL A 80 15.35 -24.75 4.05
CA VAL A 80 15.26 -23.31 4.11
C VAL A 80 16.16 -22.79 5.23
N LYS A 81 17.18 -22.01 4.89
CA LYS A 81 18.17 -21.49 5.87
C LYS A 81 17.80 -20.11 6.41
N GLY A 82 16.82 -19.47 5.84
CA GLY A 82 16.32 -18.17 6.30
C GLY A 82 16.01 -17.22 5.16
N VAL A 83 15.93 -15.94 5.51
CA VAL A 83 15.66 -14.83 4.60
C VAL A 83 16.81 -13.82 4.62
N GLN A 84 16.95 -13.07 3.52
CA GLN A 84 17.96 -12.03 3.40
C GLN A 84 17.36 -10.78 2.75
N GLY A 85 17.61 -9.61 3.34
CA GLY A 85 17.35 -8.32 2.70
C GLY A 85 18.59 -7.84 1.95
N ASN A 86 18.40 -7.33 0.73
CA ASN A 86 19.48 -6.83 -0.13
C ASN A 86 19.40 -5.31 -0.25
N ILE A 87 20.56 -4.66 -0.31
CA ILE A 87 20.70 -3.22 -0.60
C ILE A 87 21.74 -3.08 -1.70
N TRP A 88 21.30 -2.70 -2.90
CA TRP A 88 22.15 -2.47 -4.04
C TRP A 88 22.54 -1.00 -4.16
N CYS A 89 23.71 -0.73 -4.69
CA CYS A 89 24.29 0.62 -4.66
C CYS A 89 23.74 1.58 -5.70
N GLU A 90 23.00 1.13 -6.71
CA GLU A 90 22.52 1.95 -7.82
C GLU A 90 21.71 3.17 -7.35
N TRP A 91 20.93 3.00 -6.26
CA TRP A 91 20.04 4.04 -5.71
C TRP A 91 20.42 4.49 -4.30
N ILE A 92 21.64 4.11 -3.85
CA ILE A 92 22.13 4.35 -2.48
C ILE A 92 23.42 5.19 -2.53
N PRO A 93 23.32 6.52 -2.76
CA PRO A 93 24.49 7.38 -2.94
C PRO A 93 25.21 7.74 -1.64
N SER A 94 24.62 7.45 -0.46
CA SER A 94 25.20 7.79 0.82
C SER A 94 24.81 6.81 1.92
N ARG A 95 25.56 6.84 3.03
CA ARG A 95 25.26 6.07 4.24
C ARG A 95 23.91 6.44 4.85
N GLU A 96 23.57 7.70 4.86
CA GLU A 96 22.29 8.21 5.35
C GLU A 96 21.13 7.65 4.51
N ARG A 97 21.29 7.62 3.19
CA ARG A 97 20.31 7.01 2.28
C ARG A 97 20.17 5.52 2.54
N MET A 98 21.27 4.81 2.77
CA MET A 98 21.27 3.39 3.12
C MET A 98 20.45 3.14 4.40
N TYR A 99 20.71 3.90 5.45
CA TYR A 99 19.95 3.78 6.69
C TYR A 99 18.47 4.09 6.50
N TYR A 100 18.16 5.16 5.77
CA TYR A 100 16.78 5.52 5.46
C TYR A 100 16.06 4.40 4.71
N MET A 101 16.73 3.76 3.77
CA MET A 101 16.15 2.67 2.98
C MET A 101 16.06 1.36 3.76
N ALA A 102 17.00 1.08 4.66
CA ALA A 102 17.01 -0.13 5.47
C ALA A 102 16.00 -0.08 6.63
N ALA A 103 15.97 1.00 7.39
CA ALA A 103 15.15 1.11 8.59
C ALA A 103 13.85 1.93 8.32
N PRO A 104 12.68 1.46 8.79
CA PRO A 104 12.50 0.35 9.73
C PRO A 104 12.33 -1.05 9.11
N ARG A 105 12.39 -1.23 7.78
CA ARG A 105 12.12 -2.52 7.11
C ARG A 105 12.97 -3.69 7.64
N MET A 106 14.22 -3.44 8.02
CA MET A 106 15.08 -4.46 8.62
C MET A 106 14.54 -5.02 9.93
N LEU A 107 13.77 -4.24 10.70
CA LEU A 107 13.13 -4.74 11.91
C LEU A 107 12.09 -5.82 11.59
N ALA A 108 11.34 -5.64 10.50
CA ALA A 108 10.39 -6.66 10.03
C ALA A 108 11.09 -7.90 9.47
N ILE A 109 12.25 -7.75 8.81
CA ILE A 109 13.06 -8.90 8.37
C ILE A 109 13.57 -9.69 9.59
N ALA A 110 14.03 -9.00 10.63
CA ALA A 110 14.47 -9.64 11.87
C ALA A 110 13.29 -10.40 12.52
N GLU A 111 12.13 -9.77 12.65
CA GLU A 111 10.93 -10.42 13.21
C GLU A 111 10.56 -11.66 12.40
N LEU A 112 10.48 -11.55 11.09
CA LEU A 112 10.19 -12.66 10.19
C LEU A 112 11.18 -13.83 10.34
N SER A 113 12.47 -13.52 10.58
CA SER A 113 13.53 -14.51 10.66
C SER A 113 13.56 -15.27 11.99
N TRP A 114 13.12 -14.65 13.07
CA TRP A 114 13.27 -15.16 14.43
C TRP A 114 11.98 -15.57 15.11
N SER A 115 10.82 -15.08 14.61
CA SER A 115 9.52 -15.37 15.18
C SER A 115 8.78 -16.42 14.36
N ALA A 116 8.29 -17.46 15.02
CA ALA A 116 7.41 -18.44 14.40
C ALA A 116 6.09 -17.78 13.98
N ASN A 117 5.52 -18.20 12.85
CA ASN A 117 4.32 -17.58 12.28
C ASN A 117 3.11 -17.55 13.22
N ASP A 118 2.94 -18.59 14.02
CA ASP A 118 1.89 -18.73 15.03
C ASP A 118 2.06 -17.81 16.25
N ARG A 119 3.22 -17.17 16.38
CA ARG A 119 3.55 -16.20 17.45
C ARG A 119 3.57 -14.76 16.96
N LYS A 120 3.37 -14.53 15.66
CA LYS A 120 3.39 -13.17 15.11
C LYS A 120 2.09 -12.45 15.46
N ASP A 121 2.23 -11.27 16.09
CA ASP A 121 1.18 -10.32 16.37
C ASP A 121 1.63 -8.94 15.87
N TRP A 122 0.92 -8.40 14.89
CA TRP A 122 1.28 -7.14 14.27
C TRP A 122 1.22 -5.97 15.24
N ALA A 123 0.20 -5.92 16.12
CA ALA A 123 0.05 -4.84 17.09
C ALA A 123 1.18 -4.85 18.13
N ASP A 124 1.53 -6.05 18.63
CA ASP A 124 2.69 -6.21 19.52
C ASP A 124 4.00 -5.83 18.81
N PHE A 125 4.19 -6.25 17.55
CA PHE A 125 5.36 -5.87 16.79
C PHE A 125 5.47 -4.36 16.59
N GLN A 126 4.36 -3.64 16.34
CA GLN A 126 4.34 -2.19 16.23
C GLN A 126 4.78 -1.52 17.54
N VAL A 127 4.33 -2.01 18.70
CA VAL A 127 4.77 -1.51 20.03
C VAL A 127 6.27 -1.70 20.20
N ARG A 128 6.80 -2.89 19.94
CA ARG A 128 8.23 -3.16 20.02
C ARG A 128 9.05 -2.35 19.01
N MET A 129 8.52 -2.11 17.80
CA MET A 129 9.16 -1.28 16.79
C MET A 129 9.21 0.19 17.23
N ALA A 130 8.18 0.70 17.92
CA ALA A 130 8.16 2.04 18.49
C ALA A 130 9.33 2.27 19.46
N ASP A 131 9.64 1.29 20.30
CA ASP A 131 10.80 1.34 21.21
C ASP A 131 12.14 1.38 20.46
N GLN A 132 12.22 0.73 19.29
CA GLN A 132 13.44 0.74 18.48
C GLN A 132 13.74 2.12 17.90
N PHE A 133 12.75 2.96 17.60
CA PHE A 133 13.02 4.32 17.12
C PHE A 133 13.81 5.15 18.12
N GLY A 134 13.56 5.00 19.42
CA GLY A 134 14.38 5.62 20.46
C GLY A 134 15.85 5.18 20.39
N ARG A 135 16.10 3.88 20.22
CA ARG A 135 17.46 3.33 20.07
C ARG A 135 18.14 3.82 18.78
N LEU A 136 17.41 3.82 17.65
CA LEU A 136 17.91 4.31 16.38
C LEU A 136 18.25 5.81 16.44
N ASN A 137 17.51 6.61 17.22
CA ASN A 137 17.81 8.01 17.47
C ASN A 137 19.13 8.18 18.24
N VAL A 138 19.35 7.40 19.30
CA VAL A 138 20.60 7.43 20.08
C VAL A 138 21.80 7.02 19.21
N MET A 139 21.61 6.08 18.28
CA MET A 139 22.65 5.63 17.35
C MET A 139 22.84 6.56 16.14
N ASP A 140 22.10 7.65 16.05
CA ASP A 140 22.04 8.57 14.89
C ASP A 140 21.74 7.86 13.56
N VAL A 141 20.96 6.80 13.59
CA VAL A 141 20.50 6.10 12.38
C VAL A 141 19.41 6.91 11.70
N GLN A 142 19.60 7.22 10.44
CA GLN A 142 18.66 8.01 9.61
C GLN A 142 17.54 7.11 9.05
N TYR A 143 16.67 6.61 9.91
CA TYR A 143 15.53 5.78 9.47
C TYR A 143 14.44 6.61 8.78
N ARG A 144 13.63 5.95 7.93
CA ARG A 144 12.40 6.54 7.41
C ARG A 144 11.39 6.74 8.54
N ILE A 145 10.96 7.97 8.73
CA ILE A 145 9.92 8.29 9.71
C ILE A 145 8.63 7.58 9.28
N PRO A 146 7.92 6.88 10.19
CA PRO A 146 6.65 6.24 9.88
C PRO A 146 5.62 7.24 9.33
N ASP A 147 4.76 6.77 8.45
CA ASP A 147 3.66 7.57 7.92
C ASP A 147 2.69 7.96 9.03
N LEU A 148 2.06 9.10 8.84
CA LEU A 148 0.97 9.53 9.71
C LEU A 148 -0.29 8.72 9.39
N GLU A 149 -1.04 8.39 10.43
CA GLU A 149 -2.31 7.64 10.35
C GLU A 149 -3.44 8.42 11.04
N GLY A 150 -4.69 7.96 10.86
CA GLY A 150 -5.89 8.55 11.45
C GLY A 150 -6.69 9.42 10.49
N PHE A 151 -6.20 9.65 9.26
CA PHE A 151 -6.87 10.42 8.23
C PHE A 151 -6.58 9.87 6.83
N MET A 152 -7.40 10.29 5.86
CA MET A 152 -7.20 10.03 4.42
C MET A 152 -6.65 11.28 3.73
N LYS A 153 -6.29 11.15 2.45
CA LYS A 153 -5.91 12.29 1.63
C LYS A 153 -7.06 13.31 1.52
N ASN A 154 -8.28 12.82 1.34
CA ASN A 154 -9.51 13.59 1.33
C ASN A 154 -10.45 13.04 2.40
N ASN A 155 -10.98 13.92 3.23
CA ASN A 155 -11.88 13.59 4.33
C ASN A 155 -13.10 14.48 4.23
N VAL A 156 -14.26 13.99 4.62
CA VAL A 156 -15.48 14.79 4.77
C VAL A 156 -15.96 14.73 6.19
N PHE A 157 -16.63 15.78 6.67
CA PHE A 157 -17.22 15.82 8.00
C PHE A 157 -18.46 16.70 8.05
N ILE A 158 -19.26 16.47 9.07
CA ILE A 158 -20.50 17.21 9.34
C ILE A 158 -20.38 17.86 10.72
N GLY A 159 -20.81 19.12 10.84
CA GLY A 159 -20.70 19.87 12.09
C GLY A 159 -19.26 20.26 12.41
N GLU A 160 -18.61 19.52 13.30
CA GLU A 160 -17.21 19.68 13.68
C GLU A 160 -16.46 18.36 13.59
N LYS A 161 -15.15 18.41 13.40
CA LYS A 161 -14.27 17.24 13.30
C LYS A 161 -13.08 17.39 14.23
N LYS A 162 -12.99 16.57 15.26
CA LYS A 162 -11.74 16.35 15.96
C LYS A 162 -10.82 15.52 15.05
N VAL A 163 -9.71 16.10 14.65
CA VAL A 163 -8.73 15.42 13.79
C VAL A 163 -7.90 14.49 14.64
N GLU A 164 -7.82 13.22 14.24
CA GLU A 164 -6.96 12.23 14.86
C GLU A 164 -5.74 12.01 13.97
N ILE A 165 -4.55 12.23 14.54
CA ILE A 165 -3.28 12.03 13.84
C ILE A 165 -2.37 11.23 14.74
N THR A 166 -1.86 10.12 14.25
CA THR A 166 -0.90 9.29 14.98
C THR A 166 0.37 9.10 14.18
N CYS A 167 1.48 8.97 14.89
CA CYS A 167 2.78 8.56 14.35
C CYS A 167 3.30 7.41 15.20
N LEU A 168 3.75 6.35 14.57
CA LEU A 168 4.29 5.18 15.28
C LEU A 168 5.57 5.48 16.06
N ASP A 169 6.31 6.52 15.68
CA ASP A 169 7.48 7.00 16.45
C ASP A 169 7.02 7.91 17.61
N PRO A 170 7.00 7.44 18.86
CA PRO A 170 6.51 8.22 20.00
C PRO A 170 7.46 9.37 20.38
N SER A 171 8.70 9.34 19.90
CA SER A 171 9.70 10.40 20.17
C SER A 171 9.56 11.58 19.22
N ALA A 172 8.80 11.42 18.12
CA ALA A 172 8.62 12.45 17.12
C ALA A 172 7.52 13.46 17.50
N SER A 173 7.64 14.68 16.99
CA SER A 173 6.60 15.70 17.10
C SER A 173 5.96 15.95 15.73
N ILE A 174 4.63 16.13 15.73
CA ILE A 174 3.86 16.44 14.54
C ILE A 174 3.56 17.93 14.58
N HIS A 175 3.91 18.65 13.50
CA HIS A 175 3.59 20.06 13.32
C HIS A 175 2.72 20.25 12.09
N TYR A 176 1.86 21.27 12.13
CA TYR A 176 0.91 21.51 11.04
C TYR A 176 0.76 22.99 10.71
N THR A 177 0.22 23.26 9.51
CA THR A 177 -0.26 24.55 9.06
C THR A 177 -1.60 24.40 8.35
N THR A 178 -2.39 25.47 8.32
CA THR A 178 -3.69 25.54 7.63
C THR A 178 -3.71 26.57 6.50
N ASP A 179 -2.59 27.25 6.28
CA ASP A 179 -2.42 28.29 5.27
C ASP A 179 -1.62 27.82 4.04
N GLY A 180 -1.30 26.52 3.98
CA GLY A 180 -0.53 25.91 2.90
C GLY A 180 0.99 26.09 3.03
N SER A 181 1.47 26.82 4.05
CA SER A 181 2.90 26.94 4.32
C SER A 181 3.51 25.60 4.76
N ILE A 182 4.82 25.47 4.59
CA ILE A 182 5.55 24.27 4.99
C ILE A 182 5.78 24.30 6.51
N PRO A 183 5.30 23.30 7.30
CA PRO A 183 5.51 23.26 8.73
C PRO A 183 7.00 23.23 9.11
N THR A 184 7.34 24.04 10.12
CA THR A 184 8.64 24.07 10.79
C THR A 184 8.48 23.71 12.26
N LEU A 185 9.56 23.70 13.05
CA LEU A 185 9.49 23.47 14.51
C LEU A 185 8.76 24.59 15.25
N GLU A 186 8.65 25.78 14.66
CA GLU A 186 7.92 26.95 15.19
C GLU A 186 6.42 26.91 14.84
N SER A 187 6.02 26.06 13.88
CA SER A 187 4.61 25.87 13.52
C SER A 187 3.84 25.22 14.66
N PRO A 188 2.52 25.38 14.74
CA PRO A 188 1.68 24.73 15.73
C PRO A 188 1.99 23.24 15.82
N LYS A 189 2.20 22.77 17.05
CA LYS A 189 2.40 21.35 17.35
C LYS A 189 1.04 20.69 17.54
N TYR A 190 0.83 19.55 16.93
CA TYR A 190 -0.35 18.73 17.16
C TYR A 190 -0.26 18.06 18.53
N ASP A 191 -1.26 18.29 19.37
CA ASP A 191 -1.38 17.79 20.75
C ASP A 191 -2.59 16.87 20.95
N GLY A 192 -3.26 16.47 19.87
CA GLY A 192 -4.48 15.67 19.93
C GLY A 192 -5.79 16.46 20.05
N ASN A 193 -5.73 17.80 20.07
CA ASN A 193 -6.90 18.65 20.30
C ASN A 193 -7.29 19.53 19.11
N LEU A 194 -6.80 19.22 17.91
CA LEU A 194 -7.18 19.96 16.70
C LEU A 194 -8.63 19.66 16.34
N VAL A 195 -9.49 20.69 16.37
CA VAL A 195 -10.90 20.62 15.96
C VAL A 195 -11.11 21.52 14.76
N LEU A 196 -11.67 20.98 13.69
CA LEU A 196 -12.04 21.71 12.48
C LEU A 196 -13.54 22.00 12.51
N THR A 197 -13.92 23.24 12.22
CA THR A 197 -15.31 23.71 12.13
C THR A 197 -15.69 24.15 10.72
N GLU A 198 -14.73 24.20 9.81
CA GLU A 198 -14.87 24.60 8.40
C GLU A 198 -13.91 23.83 7.52
N THR A 199 -14.16 23.83 6.20
CA THR A 199 -13.30 23.19 5.20
C THR A 199 -11.87 23.68 5.36
N THR A 200 -10.93 22.75 5.51
CA THR A 200 -9.54 23.06 5.85
C THR A 200 -8.58 22.16 5.11
N ASP A 201 -7.54 22.75 4.53
CA ASP A 201 -6.35 22.04 4.05
C ASP A 201 -5.31 22.00 5.15
N LEU A 202 -4.91 20.81 5.56
CA LEU A 202 -3.82 20.63 6.50
C LEU A 202 -2.54 20.24 5.75
N THR A 203 -1.46 20.96 6.05
CA THR A 203 -0.11 20.56 5.70
C THR A 203 0.59 20.09 6.97
N LEU A 204 1.09 18.85 6.96
CA LEU A 204 1.64 18.17 8.13
C LEU A 204 3.12 17.84 7.90
N ARG A 205 3.89 17.85 8.95
CA ARG A 205 5.28 17.40 8.96
C ARG A 205 5.66 16.83 10.31
N VAL A 206 6.43 15.74 10.29
CA VAL A 206 6.95 15.09 11.49
C VAL A 206 8.41 15.49 11.69
N PHE A 207 8.79 15.78 12.93
CA PHE A 207 10.15 16.06 13.32
C PHE A 207 10.63 15.08 14.40
N ARG A 208 11.82 14.53 14.21
CA ARG A 208 12.50 13.71 15.21
C ARG A 208 13.23 14.60 16.22
N PRO A 209 13.56 14.08 17.43
CA PRO A 209 14.36 14.81 18.41
C PRO A 209 15.72 15.27 17.87
N THR A 210 16.26 14.57 16.87
CA THR A 210 17.53 14.92 16.18
C THR A 210 17.40 16.08 15.18
N GLY A 211 16.20 16.69 15.05
CA GLY A 211 15.92 17.75 14.06
C GLY A 211 15.66 17.24 12.64
N LYS A 212 15.78 15.93 12.41
CA LYS A 212 15.40 15.34 11.10
C LYS A 212 13.89 15.37 10.94
N ARG A 213 13.44 15.44 9.69
CA ARG A 213 12.05 15.69 9.34
C ARG A 213 11.55 14.72 8.27
N SER A 214 10.24 14.46 8.27
CA SER A 214 9.57 13.69 7.23
C SER A 214 9.41 14.50 5.94
N ASP A 215 8.94 13.83 4.90
CA ASP A 215 8.29 14.50 3.78
C ASP A 215 7.03 15.26 4.27
N ILE A 216 6.53 16.13 3.40
CA ILE A 216 5.32 16.91 3.67
C ILE A 216 4.12 16.02 3.36
N VAL A 217 3.17 15.96 4.29
CA VAL A 217 1.90 15.28 4.11
C VAL A 217 0.80 16.33 3.99
N LYS A 218 -0.01 16.26 2.94
CA LYS A 218 -1.16 17.15 2.72
C LYS A 218 -2.44 16.33 2.79
N THR A 219 -3.42 16.87 3.51
CA THR A 219 -4.75 16.27 3.64
C THR A 219 -5.81 17.36 3.62
N HIS A 220 -6.91 17.07 2.94
CA HIS A 220 -8.07 17.94 2.82
C HIS A 220 -9.21 17.44 3.71
N PHE A 221 -9.84 18.36 4.43
CA PHE A 221 -11.03 18.12 5.23
C PHE A 221 -12.16 19.02 4.71
N GLU A 222 -13.15 18.44 4.04
CA GLU A 222 -14.31 19.15 3.51
C GLU A 222 -15.47 19.09 4.52
N LYS A 223 -15.93 20.24 4.99
CA LYS A 223 -17.19 20.33 5.70
C LYS A 223 -18.34 20.22 4.73
N THR A 224 -19.27 19.33 4.99
CA THR A 224 -20.41 19.07 4.12
C THR A 224 -21.68 18.86 4.91
N GLU A 225 -22.79 18.69 4.21
CA GLU A 225 -24.09 18.32 4.77
C GLU A 225 -24.53 16.97 4.18
N TYR A 226 -25.47 16.30 4.84
CA TYR A 226 -26.02 15.06 4.29
C TYR A 226 -26.74 15.31 2.96
N SER A 227 -26.43 14.52 1.97
CA SER A 227 -27.19 14.47 0.73
C SER A 227 -28.47 13.65 0.96
N PRO A 228 -29.66 14.12 0.55
CA PRO A 228 -30.88 13.35 0.70
C PRO A 228 -30.82 12.09 -0.16
N ALA A 229 -31.41 11.01 0.36
CA ALA A 229 -31.57 9.79 -0.43
C ALA A 229 -32.47 10.04 -1.65
N THR A 230 -32.18 9.37 -2.78
CA THR A 230 -33.09 9.40 -3.92
C THR A 230 -34.40 8.71 -3.59
N THR A 231 -35.52 9.24 -4.11
CA THR A 231 -36.83 8.61 -4.00
C THR A 231 -37.05 7.50 -5.05
N ALA A 232 -36.11 7.32 -5.97
CA ALA A 232 -36.18 6.29 -7.00
C ALA A 232 -36.03 4.89 -6.40
N ALA A 233 -37.06 4.05 -6.57
CA ALA A 233 -37.00 2.65 -6.17
C ALA A 233 -36.61 1.81 -7.39
N PRO A 234 -35.41 1.18 -7.40
CA PRO A 234 -35.03 0.31 -8.49
C PRO A 234 -35.94 -0.93 -8.54
N SER A 235 -36.52 -1.23 -9.69
CA SER A 235 -37.45 -2.38 -9.86
C SER A 235 -36.73 -3.73 -9.91
N ASN A 236 -35.40 -3.70 -10.08
CA ASN A 236 -34.61 -4.91 -10.25
C ASN A 236 -33.24 -4.75 -9.58
N PRO A 237 -32.67 -5.78 -8.93
CA PRO A 237 -31.35 -5.74 -8.33
C PRO A 237 -30.23 -5.71 -9.37
N GLY A 238 -29.04 -5.29 -8.94
CA GLY A 238 -27.81 -5.27 -9.72
C GLY A 238 -27.62 -4.01 -10.57
N LEU A 239 -26.55 -3.99 -11.35
CA LEU A 239 -26.07 -2.84 -12.12
C LEU A 239 -26.32 -3.05 -13.61
N LYS A 240 -26.56 -1.96 -14.32
CA LYS A 240 -26.49 -1.92 -15.78
C LYS A 240 -25.06 -1.68 -16.20
N ALA A 241 -24.38 -2.70 -16.73
CA ALA A 241 -23.06 -2.60 -17.32
C ALA A 241 -23.17 -2.41 -18.83
N THR A 242 -22.52 -1.40 -19.38
CA THR A 242 -22.51 -1.15 -20.82
C THR A 242 -21.07 -1.27 -21.33
N TRP A 243 -20.89 -2.15 -22.31
CA TRP A 243 -19.62 -2.29 -23.03
C TRP A 243 -19.62 -1.38 -24.24
N HIS A 244 -18.57 -0.57 -24.35
CA HIS A 244 -18.38 0.38 -25.44
C HIS A 244 -17.27 -0.07 -26.40
N ASP A 245 -17.36 0.32 -27.68
CA ASP A 245 -16.28 0.16 -28.65
C ASP A 245 -15.23 1.25 -28.42
N PHE A 246 -14.48 1.05 -27.36
CA PHE A 246 -13.53 2.00 -26.82
C PHE A 246 -12.12 1.72 -27.34
N LYS A 247 -11.41 2.78 -27.75
CA LYS A 247 -10.02 2.73 -28.21
C LYS A 247 -9.19 3.90 -27.65
N GLY A 248 -9.77 4.62 -26.68
CA GLY A 248 -9.14 5.78 -26.05
C GLY A 248 -8.22 5.43 -24.89
N LYS A 249 -7.89 6.45 -24.10
CA LYS A 249 -6.98 6.36 -22.95
C LYS A 249 -7.60 6.92 -21.67
N THR A 250 -8.76 7.56 -21.75
CA THR A 250 -9.40 8.22 -20.61
C THR A 250 -10.84 7.77 -20.43
N CYS A 251 -11.33 7.81 -19.19
CA CYS A 251 -12.69 7.41 -18.87
C CYS A 251 -13.75 8.30 -19.52
N SER A 252 -13.45 9.58 -19.77
CA SER A 252 -14.37 10.50 -20.45
C SER A 252 -14.65 10.07 -21.88
N GLU A 253 -13.70 9.45 -22.56
CA GLU A 253 -13.85 8.94 -23.93
C GLU A 253 -14.74 7.69 -23.98
N ILE A 254 -14.88 6.92 -22.87
CA ILE A 254 -15.72 5.72 -22.82
C ILE A 254 -17.20 6.07 -23.02
N ALA A 255 -17.67 7.12 -22.35
CA ALA A 255 -19.08 7.51 -22.41
C ALA A 255 -19.49 8.01 -23.81
N ALA A 256 -18.55 8.55 -24.59
CA ALA A 256 -18.76 9.01 -25.96
C ALA A 256 -18.61 7.90 -27.02
N ALA A 257 -18.01 6.75 -26.66
CA ALA A 257 -17.76 5.65 -27.58
C ALA A 257 -19.04 4.86 -27.89
N PRO A 258 -19.20 4.29 -29.13
CA PRO A 258 -20.37 3.52 -29.51
C PRO A 258 -20.62 2.33 -28.56
N VAL A 259 -21.88 2.12 -28.22
CA VAL A 259 -22.30 0.98 -27.39
C VAL A 259 -22.23 -0.30 -28.23
N LYS A 260 -21.48 -1.29 -27.75
CA LYS A 260 -21.42 -2.66 -28.28
C LYS A 260 -22.50 -3.54 -27.68
N LYS A 261 -22.63 -3.55 -26.37
CA LYS A 261 -23.58 -4.40 -25.68
C LYS A 261 -23.86 -3.92 -24.26
N THR A 262 -25.06 -4.21 -23.79
CA THR A 262 -25.48 -3.94 -22.41
C THR A 262 -25.73 -5.26 -21.68
N TYR A 263 -25.34 -5.31 -20.42
CA TYR A 263 -25.49 -6.45 -19.53
C TYR A 263 -26.17 -6.01 -18.23
N ARG A 264 -26.72 -6.97 -17.51
CA ARG A 264 -27.05 -6.84 -16.11
C ARG A 264 -26.07 -7.67 -15.31
N VAL A 265 -25.47 -7.07 -14.28
CA VAL A 265 -24.48 -7.70 -13.41
C VAL A 265 -24.83 -7.43 -11.96
N GLU A 266 -24.40 -8.31 -11.07
CA GLU A 266 -24.63 -8.14 -9.62
C GLU A 266 -23.66 -7.15 -9.00
N ASP A 267 -22.42 -7.14 -9.51
CA ASP A 267 -21.30 -6.34 -9.01
C ASP A 267 -20.58 -5.59 -10.13
N VAL A 268 -19.64 -4.71 -9.76
CA VAL A 268 -18.72 -4.06 -10.68
C VAL A 268 -17.66 -5.06 -11.15
N THR A 269 -18.03 -5.90 -12.09
CA THR A 269 -17.19 -6.94 -12.68
C THR A 269 -17.24 -6.89 -14.19
N ILE A 270 -16.18 -7.39 -14.86
CA ILE A 270 -16.19 -7.50 -16.32
C ILE A 270 -17.21 -8.56 -16.73
N PRO A 271 -18.27 -8.19 -17.52
CA PRO A 271 -19.32 -9.12 -17.89
C PRO A 271 -18.78 -10.30 -18.71
N ARG A 272 -19.33 -11.50 -18.48
CA ARG A 272 -18.99 -12.68 -19.29
C ARG A 272 -19.28 -12.40 -20.76
N GLY A 273 -18.30 -12.63 -21.64
CA GLY A 273 -18.41 -12.39 -23.08
C GLY A 273 -17.75 -11.10 -23.56
N VAL A 274 -17.29 -10.22 -22.68
CA VAL A 274 -16.35 -9.15 -23.03
C VAL A 274 -14.99 -9.77 -23.27
N LYS A 275 -14.53 -9.71 -24.54
CA LYS A 275 -13.24 -10.27 -24.97
C LYS A 275 -12.47 -9.19 -25.69
N SER A 276 -11.64 -8.44 -24.96
CA SER A 276 -10.76 -7.42 -25.51
C SER A 276 -9.64 -7.12 -24.53
N PHE A 277 -8.48 -6.70 -25.01
CA PHE A 277 -7.42 -6.16 -24.18
C PHE A 277 -7.71 -4.70 -23.77
N ILE A 278 -8.39 -3.95 -24.62
CA ILE A 278 -8.84 -2.58 -24.33
C ILE A 278 -10.35 -2.65 -24.13
N ILE A 279 -10.81 -2.30 -22.93
CA ILE A 279 -12.20 -2.44 -22.50
C ILE A 279 -12.68 -1.12 -21.95
N GLY A 280 -13.74 -0.56 -22.55
CA GLY A 280 -14.49 0.56 -21.97
C GLY A 280 -15.82 0.05 -21.40
N LEU A 281 -16.00 0.21 -20.09
CA LEU A 281 -17.23 -0.20 -19.39
C LEU A 281 -17.80 0.97 -18.59
N THR A 282 -19.13 1.15 -18.66
CA THR A 282 -19.85 2.03 -17.74
C THR A 282 -20.83 1.23 -16.92
N TYR A 283 -20.90 1.50 -15.62
CA TYR A 283 -21.86 0.89 -14.71
C TYR A 283 -22.82 1.95 -14.20
N LYS A 284 -24.11 1.61 -14.16
CA LYS A 284 -25.15 2.47 -13.59
C LYS A 284 -26.09 1.66 -12.72
N GLY A 285 -26.41 2.18 -11.56
CA GLY A 285 -27.33 1.54 -10.61
C GLY A 285 -27.54 2.38 -9.39
N TYR A 286 -27.98 1.77 -8.33
CA TYR A 286 -28.25 2.39 -7.05
C TYR A 286 -27.45 1.68 -5.96
N ILE A 287 -26.99 2.43 -4.97
CA ILE A 287 -26.39 1.89 -3.77
C ILE A 287 -27.39 2.00 -2.62
N ASN A 288 -27.53 0.94 -1.85
CA ASN A 288 -28.31 0.98 -0.62
C ASN A 288 -27.47 1.52 0.51
N ILE A 289 -27.90 2.65 1.09
CA ILE A 289 -27.28 3.25 2.27
C ILE A 289 -28.12 2.82 3.48
N PRO A 290 -27.60 1.95 4.36
CA PRO A 290 -28.40 1.37 5.46
C PRO A 290 -28.74 2.36 6.57
N GLU A 291 -27.92 3.36 6.77
CA GLU A 291 -28.08 4.40 7.82
C GLU A 291 -27.42 5.71 7.40
N ASP A 292 -27.84 6.83 8.01
CA ASP A 292 -27.22 8.11 7.78
C ASP A 292 -25.77 8.10 8.28
N GLY A 293 -24.83 8.56 7.45
CA GLY A 293 -23.42 8.53 7.79
C GLY A 293 -22.50 9.02 6.68
N ILE A 294 -21.21 8.98 6.96
CA ILE A 294 -20.15 9.24 6.01
C ILE A 294 -19.63 7.91 5.49
N TYR A 295 -19.61 7.76 4.18
CA TYR A 295 -19.17 6.55 3.50
C TYR A 295 -17.90 6.83 2.70
N SER A 296 -16.91 5.96 2.84
CA SER A 296 -15.69 6.00 2.04
C SER A 296 -15.78 4.98 0.92
N PHE A 297 -15.42 5.41 -0.28
CA PHE A 297 -15.37 4.55 -1.45
C PHE A 297 -13.91 4.31 -1.86
N TYR A 298 -13.62 3.08 -2.25
CA TYR A 298 -12.32 2.66 -2.76
C TYR A 298 -12.49 2.14 -4.18
N LEU A 299 -11.69 2.64 -5.10
CA LEU A 299 -11.74 2.25 -6.50
C LEU A 299 -10.37 1.76 -6.94
N SER A 300 -10.30 0.51 -7.40
CA SER A 300 -9.08 -0.11 -7.90
C SER A 300 -9.28 -0.55 -9.34
N SER A 301 -8.37 -0.21 -10.20
CA SER A 301 -8.42 -0.54 -11.62
C SER A 301 -7.04 -0.63 -12.26
N ASP A 302 -7.01 -1.24 -13.42
CA ASP A 302 -5.95 -1.30 -14.41
C ASP A 302 -6.64 -1.16 -15.79
N ASP A 303 -6.59 -0.06 -16.49
CA ASP A 303 -6.07 1.28 -16.20
C ASP A 303 -7.09 2.18 -15.45
N GLY A 304 -7.51 3.30 -16.09
CA GLY A 304 -8.31 4.36 -15.51
C GLY A 304 -9.73 3.96 -15.07
N SER A 305 -10.23 4.62 -14.04
CA SER A 305 -11.59 4.51 -13.55
C SER A 305 -12.07 5.78 -12.86
N MET A 306 -13.37 6.01 -12.87
CA MET A 306 -14.02 7.16 -12.22
C MET A 306 -15.30 6.73 -11.52
N LEU A 307 -15.56 7.30 -10.35
CA LEU A 307 -16.80 7.09 -9.61
C LEU A 307 -17.60 8.38 -9.47
N TYR A 308 -18.89 8.27 -9.79
CA TYR A 308 -19.86 9.34 -9.61
C TYR A 308 -21.00 8.85 -8.72
N ILE A 309 -21.38 9.65 -7.73
CA ILE A 309 -22.56 9.45 -6.88
C ILE A 309 -23.48 10.66 -7.09
N ASP A 310 -24.72 10.43 -7.46
CA ASP A 310 -25.74 11.47 -7.79
C ASP A 310 -25.22 12.55 -8.77
N GLY A 311 -24.38 12.13 -9.72
CA GLY A 311 -23.80 12.99 -10.73
C GLY A 311 -22.57 13.80 -10.27
N LYS A 312 -22.22 13.79 -8.99
CA LYS A 312 -20.99 14.38 -8.44
C LYS A 312 -19.85 13.37 -8.57
N GLN A 313 -18.72 13.80 -9.12
CA GLN A 313 -17.50 12.98 -9.13
C GLN A 313 -16.96 12.82 -7.72
N VAL A 314 -16.82 11.57 -7.29
CA VAL A 314 -16.31 11.20 -5.96
C VAL A 314 -14.87 10.72 -6.04
N ILE A 315 -14.54 9.93 -7.06
CA ILE A 315 -13.17 9.44 -7.27
C ILE A 315 -12.74 9.71 -8.71
N ASP A 316 -11.52 10.20 -8.86
CA ASP A 316 -10.81 10.33 -10.12
C ASP A 316 -9.53 9.47 -10.05
N ASN A 317 -9.54 8.39 -10.80
CA ASN A 317 -8.41 7.50 -11.03
C ASN A 317 -8.26 7.30 -12.54
N ASP A 318 -8.42 8.40 -13.32
CA ASP A 318 -8.40 8.34 -14.79
C ASP A 318 -6.96 8.26 -15.34
N GLY A 319 -6.85 7.76 -16.56
CA GLY A 319 -5.59 7.66 -17.31
C GLY A 319 -4.99 6.27 -17.34
N LEU A 320 -3.80 6.18 -17.96
CA LEU A 320 -3.05 4.94 -18.08
C LEU A 320 -2.11 4.77 -16.87
N HIS A 321 -2.29 3.72 -16.10
CA HIS A 321 -1.45 3.42 -14.95
C HIS A 321 -1.47 1.90 -14.64
N ALA A 322 -0.46 1.44 -13.91
CA ALA A 322 -0.47 0.09 -13.35
C ALA A 322 -1.62 -0.09 -12.34
N PRO A 323 -2.03 -1.34 -12.03
CA PRO A 323 -3.07 -1.59 -11.03
C PRO A 323 -2.87 -0.76 -9.76
N GLY A 324 -3.87 0.04 -9.41
CA GLY A 324 -3.80 0.96 -8.27
C GLY A 324 -5.17 1.23 -7.66
N GLU A 325 -5.18 1.60 -6.39
CA GLU A 325 -6.39 1.95 -5.63
C GLU A 325 -6.35 3.42 -5.21
N VAL A 326 -7.47 4.10 -5.40
CA VAL A 326 -7.71 5.49 -4.98
C VAL A 326 -8.97 5.57 -4.12
N THR A 327 -8.96 6.50 -3.15
CA THR A 327 -10.05 6.75 -2.20
C THR A 327 -10.56 8.17 -2.36
#